data_2a0eb7acc747ce961dba411350c1bef8
#
_entry.id   2a0eb7acc747ce961dba411350c1bef8
#
_cell.length_a   1.000
_cell.length_b   1.000
_cell.length_c   1.000
_cell.angle_alpha   90.00
_cell.angle_beta   90.00
_cell.angle_gamma   90.00
#
_symmetry.space_group_name_H-M   'P 1'
#
loop_
_entity.id
_entity.type
_entity.pdbx_description
1 polymer ?
#
loop_
_entity_poly.entity_id
_entity_poly.type
_entity_poly.pdbx_seq_one_letter_code
_entity_poly.pdbx_strand_id
1 'polypeptide(L)'
;MINAYETEDGVVFDMSNLECEALRSYADGLLSDPEHPFVELLRGQGLVVGDAPVPHLGALLQAFSQATKVLAAWVVAPAGWRRVTFFVGPHSAVVSRCDDGGLYADEHDMVSVWAIDSAQLRDTFFGLSAIGEPTGEGVLPTAVPEVLFSALEQGDGAKILVEVPKVAREIAEVIDTEIDEATGTFWADVADEAWVGLTVRVDDVVTYPDLLGDSWRVIATSQDVCEVLSVVEFAKLYPDDVPLLADKDGEFWAAAAPSSPEVLWEDVEDVLAE
;
A
#
# COMPACT_ATOMS: atom_id res chain seq x y z
N MET A 1 -18.91 -9.83 13.73
CA MET A 1 -18.55 -11.12 14.42
C MET A 1 -17.12 -11.44 14.07
N ILE A 2 -16.25 -11.50 15.08
CA ILE A 2 -14.83 -11.80 14.87
C ILE A 2 -14.66 -13.32 14.70
N ASN A 3 -14.02 -13.75 13.63
CA ASN A 3 -13.73 -15.14 13.35
C ASN A 3 -12.21 -15.36 13.36
N ALA A 4 -11.72 -16.23 14.22
CA ALA A 4 -10.29 -16.53 14.35
C ALA A 4 -9.99 -17.93 13.80
N TYR A 5 -8.93 -18.04 12.98
CA TYR A 5 -8.47 -19.32 12.42
C TYR A 5 -6.94 -19.34 12.28
N GLU A 6 -6.38 -20.54 12.32
CA GLU A 6 -4.93 -20.73 12.17
C GLU A 6 -4.54 -20.85 10.70
N THR A 7 -3.43 -20.21 10.36
CA THR A 7 -2.74 -20.32 9.08
C THR A 7 -1.28 -20.74 9.31
N GLU A 8 -0.51 -20.93 8.24
CA GLU A 8 0.93 -21.21 8.34
C GLU A 8 1.69 -20.02 8.98
N ASP A 9 1.18 -18.79 8.80
CA ASP A 9 1.79 -17.56 9.30
C ASP A 9 1.29 -17.16 10.71
N GLY A 10 0.38 -17.92 11.30
CA GLY A 10 -0.16 -17.66 12.64
C GLY A 10 -1.69 -17.60 12.68
N VAL A 11 -2.23 -16.87 13.66
CA VAL A 11 -3.68 -16.71 13.82
C VAL A 11 -4.16 -15.46 13.11
N VAL A 12 -5.11 -15.62 12.20
CA VAL A 12 -5.78 -14.53 11.48
C VAL A 12 -7.17 -14.30 12.10
N PHE A 13 -7.56 -13.05 12.23
CA PHE A 13 -8.85 -12.61 12.71
C PHE A 13 -9.60 -11.90 11.59
N ASP A 14 -10.70 -12.47 11.11
CA ASP A 14 -11.61 -11.79 10.20
C ASP A 14 -12.67 -11.03 11.01
N MET A 15 -12.82 -9.75 10.73
CA MET A 15 -13.75 -8.86 11.41
C MET A 15 -14.16 -7.70 10.50
N SER A 16 -15.16 -6.92 10.87
CA SER A 16 -15.44 -5.66 10.20
C SER A 16 -14.37 -4.62 10.53
N ASN A 17 -14.20 -3.63 9.65
CA ASN A 17 -13.27 -2.53 9.91
C ASN A 17 -13.61 -1.79 11.22
N LEU A 18 -14.89 -1.62 11.52
CA LEU A 18 -15.35 -1.05 12.80
C LEU A 18 -14.90 -1.89 14.01
N GLU A 19 -14.97 -3.22 13.92
CA GLU A 19 -14.48 -4.12 14.97
C GLU A 19 -12.95 -4.04 15.11
N CYS A 20 -12.22 -3.88 14.00
CA CYS A 20 -10.77 -3.69 14.00
C CYS A 20 -10.37 -2.38 14.70
N GLU A 21 -11.05 -1.27 14.43
CA GLU A 21 -10.82 0.01 15.11
C GLU A 21 -11.17 -0.04 16.60
N ALA A 22 -12.26 -0.74 16.94
CA ALA A 22 -12.61 -0.97 18.35
C ALA A 22 -11.55 -1.83 19.04
N LEU A 23 -10.98 -2.83 18.35
CA LEU A 23 -9.90 -3.67 18.89
C LEU A 23 -8.62 -2.86 19.15
N ARG A 24 -8.26 -1.95 18.23
CA ARG A 24 -7.16 -1.01 18.42
C ARG A 24 -7.41 -0.10 19.64
N SER A 25 -8.60 0.50 19.71
CA SER A 25 -8.99 1.34 20.84
C SER A 25 -8.96 0.58 22.19
N TYR A 26 -9.29 -0.71 22.15
CA TYR A 26 -9.18 -1.59 23.32
C TYR A 26 -7.70 -1.87 23.69
N ALA A 27 -6.84 -2.09 22.69
CA ALA A 27 -5.40 -2.24 22.89
C ALA A 27 -4.76 -1.01 23.52
N ASP A 28 -5.20 0.19 23.13
CA ASP A 28 -4.73 1.48 23.65
C ASP A 28 -5.33 1.83 25.04
N GLY A 29 -6.18 0.95 25.59
CA GLY A 29 -6.84 1.15 26.90
C GLY A 29 -7.97 2.18 26.88
N LEU A 30 -8.38 2.66 25.70
CA LEU A 30 -9.48 3.62 25.54
C LEU A 30 -10.86 2.99 25.81
N LEU A 31 -10.97 1.67 25.61
CA LEU A 31 -12.17 0.87 25.91
C LEU A 31 -11.95 0.02 27.17
N SER A 32 -11.75 0.66 28.30
CA SER A 32 -11.48 -0.02 29.59
C SER A 32 -12.75 -0.38 30.37
N ASP A 33 -13.92 0.09 29.94
CA ASP A 33 -15.19 -0.23 30.60
C ASP A 33 -15.54 -1.71 30.32
N PRO A 34 -15.62 -2.57 31.37
CA PRO A 34 -15.97 -3.97 31.20
C PRO A 34 -17.41 -4.20 30.70
N GLU A 35 -18.29 -3.23 30.79
CA GLU A 35 -19.67 -3.28 30.29
C GLU A 35 -19.79 -2.68 28.86
N HIS A 36 -18.66 -2.25 28.26
CA HIS A 36 -18.67 -1.77 26.87
C HIS A 36 -19.12 -2.88 25.90
N PRO A 37 -20.04 -2.63 24.97
CA PRO A 37 -20.60 -3.66 24.07
C PRO A 37 -19.54 -4.46 23.29
N PHE A 38 -18.43 -3.84 22.93
CA PHE A 38 -17.33 -4.52 22.25
C PHE A 38 -16.59 -5.50 23.18
N VAL A 39 -16.37 -5.14 24.45
CA VAL A 39 -15.75 -6.03 25.44
C VAL A 39 -16.67 -7.21 25.74
N GLU A 40 -17.98 -6.98 25.82
CA GLU A 40 -18.97 -8.05 25.96
C GLU A 40 -18.99 -8.98 24.71
N LEU A 41 -18.83 -8.41 23.51
CA LEU A 41 -18.68 -9.19 22.27
C LEU A 41 -17.46 -10.13 22.35
N LEU A 42 -16.30 -9.61 22.74
CA LEU A 42 -15.06 -10.41 22.88
C LEU A 42 -15.24 -11.55 23.92
N ARG A 43 -15.89 -11.26 25.05
CA ARG A 43 -16.22 -12.28 26.07
C ARG A 43 -17.20 -13.31 25.55
N GLY A 44 -18.25 -12.88 24.85
CA GLY A 44 -19.27 -13.76 24.27
C GLY A 44 -18.70 -14.71 23.21
N GLN A 45 -17.62 -14.32 22.57
CA GLN A 45 -16.88 -15.14 21.58
C GLN A 45 -15.75 -15.97 22.21
N GLY A 46 -15.51 -15.84 23.52
CA GLY A 46 -14.43 -16.54 24.22
C GLY A 46 -13.02 -16.00 23.91
N LEU A 47 -12.90 -14.82 23.28
CA LEU A 47 -11.64 -14.17 23.01
C LEU A 47 -11.05 -13.46 24.24
N VAL A 48 -11.90 -13.16 25.23
CA VAL A 48 -11.53 -12.67 26.56
C VAL A 48 -12.15 -13.62 27.58
N VAL A 49 -11.32 -14.17 28.49
CA VAL A 49 -11.73 -15.08 29.57
C VAL A 49 -11.45 -14.41 30.90
N GLY A 50 -12.52 -14.11 31.63
CA GLY A 50 -12.41 -13.19 32.78
C GLY A 50 -12.01 -11.79 32.31
N ASP A 51 -10.85 -11.31 32.76
CA ASP A 51 -10.29 -10.01 32.35
C ASP A 51 -9.04 -10.16 31.46
N ALA A 52 -8.73 -11.37 31.01
CA ALA A 52 -7.53 -11.64 30.22
C ALA A 52 -7.91 -12.07 28.77
N PRO A 53 -7.26 -11.49 27.74
CA PRO A 53 -7.39 -11.97 26.38
C PRO A 53 -6.76 -13.36 26.23
N VAL A 54 -7.28 -14.16 25.32
CA VAL A 54 -6.62 -15.41 24.91
C VAL A 54 -5.24 -15.10 24.30
N PRO A 55 -4.25 -16.03 24.34
CA PRO A 55 -2.86 -15.73 23.99
C PRO A 55 -2.68 -15.03 22.63
N HIS A 56 -3.36 -15.51 21.58
CA HIS A 56 -3.24 -14.94 20.23
C HIS A 56 -3.85 -13.55 20.12
N LEU A 57 -4.99 -13.31 20.78
CA LEU A 57 -5.55 -11.95 20.87
C LEU A 57 -4.65 -11.06 21.71
N GLY A 58 -4.05 -11.57 22.79
CA GLY A 58 -3.10 -10.83 23.61
C GLY A 58 -1.87 -10.35 22.82
N ALA A 59 -1.31 -11.20 21.94
CA ALA A 59 -0.20 -10.85 21.06
C ALA A 59 -0.61 -9.75 20.06
N LEU A 60 -1.80 -9.86 19.45
CA LEU A 60 -2.32 -8.86 18.53
C LEU A 60 -2.53 -7.50 19.22
N LEU A 61 -3.15 -7.50 20.40
CA LEU A 61 -3.37 -6.29 21.20
C LEU A 61 -2.06 -5.63 21.62
N GLN A 62 -1.06 -6.43 22.01
CA GLN A 62 0.28 -5.94 22.33
C GLN A 62 0.93 -5.28 21.12
N ALA A 63 0.85 -5.89 19.94
CA ALA A 63 1.40 -5.31 18.72
C ALA A 63 0.71 -3.99 18.35
N PHE A 64 -0.61 -3.88 18.46
CA PHE A 64 -1.32 -2.62 18.26
C PHE A 64 -0.86 -1.53 19.24
N SER A 65 -0.80 -1.84 20.55
CA SER A 65 -0.44 -0.86 21.59
C SER A 65 1.02 -0.37 21.49
N GLN A 66 1.88 -1.10 20.78
CA GLN A 66 3.28 -0.74 20.55
C GLN A 66 3.53 -0.05 19.22
N ALA A 67 2.52 0.02 18.36
CA ALA A 67 2.65 0.65 17.04
C ALA A 67 2.86 2.17 17.21
N THR A 68 3.84 2.70 16.47
CA THR A 68 4.15 4.13 16.41
C THR A 68 3.96 4.69 15.02
N LYS A 69 4.12 3.86 14.00
CA LYS A 69 3.98 4.22 12.58
C LYS A 69 2.87 3.40 11.93
N VAL A 70 2.31 3.95 10.87
CA VAL A 70 1.39 3.25 9.98
C VAL A 70 1.96 3.28 8.57
N LEU A 71 2.06 2.11 7.96
CA LEU A 71 2.36 1.95 6.55
C LEU A 71 1.09 1.44 5.86
N ALA A 72 0.50 2.23 5.00
CA ALA A 72 -0.69 1.85 4.23
C ALA A 72 -0.35 1.71 2.75
N ALA A 73 -0.83 0.64 2.13
CA ALA A 73 -0.65 0.34 0.72
C ALA A 73 -1.99 0.09 0.04
N TRP A 74 -2.23 0.79 -1.07
CA TRP A 74 -3.34 0.53 -1.99
C TRP A 74 -2.78 -0.16 -3.22
N VAL A 75 -3.11 -1.43 -3.36
CA VAL A 75 -2.65 -2.29 -4.45
C VAL A 75 -3.79 -2.45 -5.44
N VAL A 76 -3.56 -2.05 -6.69
CA VAL A 76 -4.54 -2.12 -7.78
C VAL A 76 -3.96 -2.95 -8.91
N ALA A 77 -4.70 -3.95 -9.35
CA ALA A 77 -4.34 -4.79 -10.49
C ALA A 77 -5.60 -5.07 -11.33
N PRO A 78 -5.49 -5.55 -12.57
CA PRO A 78 -6.65 -5.88 -13.39
C PRO A 78 -7.63 -6.86 -12.74
N ALA A 79 -7.14 -7.70 -11.84
CA ALA A 79 -7.96 -8.65 -11.09
C ALA A 79 -8.78 -8.02 -9.94
N GLY A 80 -8.54 -6.75 -9.59
CA GLY A 80 -9.18 -6.06 -8.48
C GLY A 80 -8.19 -5.20 -7.69
N TRP A 81 -8.64 -4.66 -6.57
CA TRP A 81 -7.78 -3.86 -5.70
C TRP A 81 -7.92 -4.31 -4.25
N ARG A 82 -6.90 -3.99 -3.46
CA ARG A 82 -6.88 -4.25 -2.02
C ARG A 82 -6.19 -3.11 -1.28
N ARG A 83 -6.56 -2.94 -0.02
CA ARG A 83 -5.83 -2.10 0.92
C ARG A 83 -5.15 -3.00 1.94
N VAL A 84 -3.88 -2.71 2.20
CA VAL A 84 -3.11 -3.34 3.27
C VAL A 84 -2.59 -2.25 4.18
N THR A 85 -2.81 -2.38 5.47
CA THR A 85 -2.34 -1.43 6.47
C THR A 85 -1.49 -2.18 7.49
N PHE A 86 -0.29 -1.68 7.73
CA PHE A 86 0.61 -2.19 8.75
C PHE A 86 0.69 -1.15 9.88
N PHE A 87 0.36 -1.56 11.08
CA PHE A 87 0.62 -0.78 12.30
C PHE A 87 1.95 -1.26 12.86
N VAL A 88 2.99 -0.45 12.69
CA VAL A 88 4.39 -0.84 12.87
C VAL A 88 4.89 -0.39 14.23
N GLY A 89 5.35 -1.35 15.01
CA GLY A 89 6.05 -1.13 16.28
C GLY A 89 7.50 -1.64 16.22
N PRO A 90 8.27 -1.47 17.30
CA PRO A 90 9.70 -1.78 17.31
C PRO A 90 10.02 -3.28 17.16
N HIS A 91 9.10 -4.16 17.50
CA HIS A 91 9.36 -5.63 17.51
C HIS A 91 8.29 -6.43 16.74
N SER A 92 7.15 -5.83 16.47
CA SER A 92 6.05 -6.48 15.80
C SER A 92 5.24 -5.48 14.99
N ALA A 93 4.53 -5.96 13.99
CA ALA A 93 3.54 -5.17 13.28
C ALA A 93 2.19 -5.91 13.26
N VAL A 94 1.11 -5.16 13.17
CA VAL A 94 -0.21 -5.70 12.85
C VAL A 94 -0.50 -5.42 11.40
N VAL A 95 -0.85 -6.45 10.67
CA VAL A 95 -1.31 -6.36 9.29
C VAL A 95 -2.83 -6.37 9.28
N SER A 96 -3.43 -5.43 8.58
CA SER A 96 -4.86 -5.38 8.29
C SER A 96 -5.04 -5.35 6.77
N ARG A 97 -5.70 -6.37 6.22
CA ARG A 97 -5.95 -6.49 4.79
C ARG A 97 -7.44 -6.42 4.51
N CYS A 98 -7.82 -5.56 3.56
CA CYS A 98 -9.16 -5.45 3.02
C CYS A 98 -9.10 -5.70 1.51
N ASP A 99 -9.75 -6.75 1.03
CA ASP A 99 -9.93 -7.00 -0.40
C ASP A 99 -11.18 -6.25 -0.88
N ASP A 100 -11.09 -5.63 -2.05
CA ASP A 100 -12.14 -4.78 -2.66
C ASP A 100 -12.54 -3.53 -1.83
N GLY A 101 -11.74 -3.19 -0.80
CA GLY A 101 -11.92 -1.98 -0.01
C GLY A 101 -11.50 -0.74 -0.79
N GLY A 102 -12.37 0.30 -0.80
CA GLY A 102 -12.04 1.61 -1.37
C GLY A 102 -10.91 2.32 -0.62
N LEU A 103 -10.62 3.57 -1.03
CA LEU A 103 -9.60 4.44 -0.42
C LEU A 103 -9.78 4.56 1.10
N TYR A 104 -11.03 4.65 1.52
CA TYR A 104 -11.43 4.61 2.92
C TYR A 104 -12.20 3.31 3.10
N ALA A 105 -11.73 2.41 3.96
CA ALA A 105 -12.52 1.26 4.32
C ALA A 105 -13.84 1.74 4.93
N ASP A 106 -14.95 1.26 4.36
CA ASP A 106 -16.24 1.40 5.00
C ASP A 106 -16.19 0.67 6.36
N GLU A 107 -16.93 1.16 7.34
CA GLU A 107 -17.04 0.53 8.65
C GLU A 107 -17.52 -0.94 8.59
N HIS A 108 -18.21 -1.30 7.50
CA HIS A 108 -18.73 -2.63 7.24
C HIS A 108 -17.81 -3.53 6.41
N ASP A 109 -16.75 -2.97 5.80
CA ASP A 109 -15.79 -3.76 5.04
C ASP A 109 -15.16 -4.83 5.94
N MET A 110 -15.01 -6.03 5.39
CA MET A 110 -14.34 -7.12 6.09
C MET A 110 -12.83 -7.00 5.96
N VAL A 111 -12.16 -7.10 7.08
CA VAL A 111 -10.69 -7.08 7.15
C VAL A 111 -10.18 -8.36 7.78
N SER A 112 -9.06 -8.85 7.25
CA SER A 112 -8.29 -9.92 7.89
C SER A 112 -7.12 -9.28 8.63
N VAL A 113 -6.97 -9.59 9.91
CA VAL A 113 -6.01 -8.94 10.82
C VAL A 113 -5.14 -9.99 11.50
N TRP A 114 -3.81 -9.82 11.46
CA TRP A 114 -2.86 -10.68 12.14
C TRP A 114 -1.61 -9.93 12.58
N ALA A 115 -0.86 -10.50 13.50
CA ALA A 115 0.41 -9.94 13.95
C ALA A 115 1.58 -10.68 13.28
N ILE A 116 2.63 -9.94 12.94
CA ILE A 116 3.89 -10.46 12.42
C ILE A 116 5.07 -9.93 13.24
N ASP A 117 6.23 -10.58 13.15
CA ASP A 117 7.49 -10.02 13.62
C ASP A 117 7.93 -8.86 12.70
N SER A 118 8.54 -7.81 13.25
CA SER A 118 9.05 -6.68 12.46
C SER A 118 10.05 -7.11 11.39
N ALA A 119 10.80 -8.19 11.63
CA ALA A 119 11.73 -8.76 10.66
C ALA A 119 11.03 -9.33 9.40
N GLN A 120 9.73 -9.63 9.49
CA GLN A 120 8.92 -10.13 8.37
C GLN A 120 8.23 -9.02 7.59
N LEU A 121 8.33 -7.76 8.05
CA LEU A 121 7.56 -6.64 7.50
C LEU A 121 7.80 -6.47 6.00
N ARG A 122 9.08 -6.44 5.57
CA ARG A 122 9.46 -6.29 4.16
C ARG A 122 8.87 -7.40 3.29
N ASP A 123 9.12 -8.66 3.67
CA ASP A 123 8.67 -9.80 2.87
C ASP A 123 7.14 -9.88 2.79
N THR A 124 6.48 -9.57 3.91
CA THR A 124 5.01 -9.50 3.96
C THR A 124 4.48 -8.36 3.09
N PHE A 125 5.11 -7.18 3.12
CA PHE A 125 4.75 -6.04 2.29
C PHE A 125 4.82 -6.40 0.80
N PHE A 126 5.95 -6.94 0.32
CA PHE A 126 6.12 -7.31 -1.08
C PHE A 126 5.20 -8.47 -1.49
N GLY A 127 5.02 -9.47 -0.63
CA GLY A 127 4.08 -10.57 -0.88
C GLY A 127 2.63 -10.10 -1.04
N LEU A 128 2.21 -9.07 -0.29
CA LEU A 128 0.86 -8.52 -0.37
C LEU A 128 0.71 -7.46 -1.48
N SER A 129 1.76 -6.72 -1.82
CA SER A 129 1.75 -5.72 -2.90
C SER A 129 1.86 -6.33 -4.29
N ALA A 130 2.23 -7.62 -4.39
CA ALA A 130 2.45 -8.33 -5.65
C ALA A 130 3.52 -7.68 -6.56
N ILE A 131 4.43 -6.88 -5.98
CA ILE A 131 5.61 -6.37 -6.68
C ILE A 131 6.71 -7.43 -6.54
N GLY A 132 7.08 -8.02 -7.69
CA GLY A 132 8.17 -8.98 -7.77
C GLY A 132 9.55 -8.32 -7.91
N GLU A 133 10.59 -9.13 -7.93
CA GLU A 133 11.93 -8.64 -8.28
C GLU A 133 11.97 -8.31 -9.78
N PRO A 134 12.36 -7.08 -10.17
CA PRO A 134 12.48 -6.72 -11.57
C PRO A 134 13.62 -7.49 -12.23
N THR A 135 13.40 -7.89 -13.47
CA THR A 135 14.37 -8.64 -14.29
C THR A 135 14.79 -7.89 -15.55
N GLY A 136 14.17 -6.72 -15.81
CA GLY A 136 14.39 -5.90 -17.00
C GLY A 136 15.63 -5.01 -16.92
N GLU A 137 15.99 -4.40 -18.04
CA GLU A 137 17.16 -3.51 -18.17
C GLU A 137 16.88 -2.05 -17.79
N GLY A 138 15.72 -1.79 -17.21
CA GLY A 138 15.27 -0.47 -16.79
C GLY A 138 14.58 0.34 -17.91
N VAL A 139 13.57 1.03 -17.48
CA VAL A 139 12.72 1.91 -18.30
C VAL A 139 13.29 3.32 -18.31
N LEU A 140 13.25 4.02 -19.44
CA LEU A 140 13.60 5.45 -19.45
C LEU A 140 12.46 6.29 -18.85
N PRO A 141 12.77 7.45 -18.25
CA PRO A 141 11.76 8.37 -17.75
C PRO A 141 10.76 8.76 -18.84
N THR A 142 9.47 8.67 -18.53
CA THR A 142 8.39 8.95 -19.49
C THR A 142 7.41 9.93 -18.87
N ALA A 143 7.08 11.02 -19.60
CA ALA A 143 6.04 11.94 -19.16
C ALA A 143 4.68 11.26 -19.10
N VAL A 144 3.95 11.45 -17.99
CA VAL A 144 2.62 10.91 -17.78
C VAL A 144 1.63 12.04 -17.46
N PRO A 145 0.34 11.90 -17.85
CA PRO A 145 -0.65 12.94 -17.62
C PRO A 145 -1.02 13.07 -16.13
N GLU A 146 -1.43 14.27 -15.73
CA GLU A 146 -1.87 14.58 -14.36
C GLU A 146 -2.97 13.64 -13.84
N VAL A 147 -3.86 13.18 -14.73
CA VAL A 147 -4.95 12.28 -14.35
C VAL A 147 -4.45 10.95 -13.79
N LEU A 148 -3.36 10.41 -14.34
CA LEU A 148 -2.74 9.17 -13.86
C LEU A 148 -2.05 9.41 -12.52
N PHE A 149 -1.24 10.47 -12.41
CA PHE A 149 -0.60 10.86 -11.16
C PHE A 149 -1.64 11.05 -10.04
N SER A 150 -2.69 11.85 -10.30
CA SER A 150 -3.75 12.12 -9.32
C SER A 150 -4.52 10.87 -8.90
N ALA A 151 -4.74 9.92 -9.82
CA ALA A 151 -5.42 8.66 -9.49
C ALA A 151 -4.58 7.80 -8.55
N LEU A 152 -3.28 7.68 -8.83
CA LEU A 152 -2.31 6.98 -7.97
C LEU A 152 -2.14 7.70 -6.63
N GLU A 153 -1.97 9.03 -6.64
CA GLU A 153 -1.83 9.83 -5.41
C GLU A 153 -3.02 9.67 -4.46
N GLN A 154 -4.22 9.57 -5.01
CA GLN A 154 -5.42 9.36 -4.21
C GLN A 154 -5.63 7.89 -3.81
N GLY A 155 -4.92 6.93 -4.40
CA GLY A 155 -5.17 5.48 -4.24
C GLY A 155 -6.58 5.08 -4.72
N ASP A 156 -7.18 5.83 -5.68
CA ASP A 156 -8.51 5.55 -6.21
C ASP A 156 -8.50 4.34 -7.14
N GLY A 157 -8.69 3.16 -6.57
CA GLY A 157 -8.62 1.88 -7.28
C GLY A 157 -9.50 1.83 -8.52
N ALA A 158 -10.73 2.35 -8.45
CA ALA A 158 -11.65 2.36 -9.59
C ALA A 158 -11.14 3.25 -10.73
N LYS A 159 -10.56 4.40 -10.39
CA LYS A 159 -10.00 5.33 -11.36
C LYS A 159 -8.67 4.82 -11.92
N ILE A 160 -7.81 4.23 -11.08
CA ILE A 160 -6.55 3.62 -11.50
C ILE A 160 -6.81 2.52 -12.53
N LEU A 161 -7.76 1.62 -12.31
CA LEU A 161 -8.13 0.55 -13.23
C LEU A 161 -8.55 1.05 -14.63
N VAL A 162 -9.11 2.25 -14.71
CA VAL A 162 -9.54 2.85 -15.99
C VAL A 162 -8.43 3.64 -16.64
N GLU A 163 -7.73 4.48 -15.88
CA GLU A 163 -6.77 5.45 -16.44
C GLU A 163 -5.42 4.82 -16.78
N VAL A 164 -4.91 3.86 -15.97
CA VAL A 164 -3.61 3.24 -16.21
C VAL A 164 -3.54 2.56 -17.59
N PRO A 165 -4.44 1.63 -17.97
CA PRO A 165 -4.36 0.99 -19.28
C PRO A 165 -4.63 1.95 -20.45
N LYS A 166 -5.45 3.00 -20.23
CA LYS A 166 -5.72 4.01 -21.25
C LYS A 166 -4.48 4.83 -21.56
N VAL A 167 -3.85 5.37 -20.51
CA VAL A 167 -2.62 6.16 -20.63
C VAL A 167 -1.49 5.31 -21.20
N ALA A 168 -1.36 4.06 -20.77
CA ALA A 168 -0.36 3.14 -21.27
C ALA A 168 -0.47 2.92 -22.79
N ARG A 169 -1.68 2.75 -23.32
CA ARG A 169 -1.90 2.64 -24.77
C ARG A 169 -1.50 3.92 -25.53
N GLU A 170 -1.86 5.07 -24.99
CA GLU A 170 -1.50 6.36 -25.59
C GLU A 170 0.02 6.55 -25.63
N ILE A 171 0.73 6.17 -24.55
CA ILE A 171 2.19 6.24 -24.48
C ILE A 171 2.84 5.22 -25.42
N ALA A 172 2.38 3.97 -25.41
CA ALA A 172 2.94 2.91 -26.27
C ALA A 172 2.82 3.22 -27.76
N GLU A 173 1.79 3.96 -28.19
CA GLU A 173 1.63 4.40 -29.59
C GLU A 173 2.66 5.47 -30.02
N VAL A 174 3.24 6.19 -29.07
CA VAL A 174 4.14 7.34 -29.33
C VAL A 174 5.61 6.94 -29.15
N ILE A 175 5.91 5.97 -28.30
CA ILE A 175 7.28 5.53 -28.02
C ILE A 175 7.86 4.81 -29.24
N ASP A 176 9.06 5.21 -29.64
CA ASP A 176 9.83 4.51 -30.68
C ASP A 176 10.56 3.30 -30.08
N THR A 177 9.89 2.15 -30.14
CA THR A 177 10.41 0.89 -29.60
C THR A 177 11.69 0.38 -30.27
N GLU A 178 12.10 0.94 -31.42
CA GLU A 178 13.40 0.62 -32.02
C GLU A 178 14.55 1.34 -31.30
N ILE A 179 14.25 2.48 -30.66
CA ILE A 179 15.24 3.28 -29.91
C ILE A 179 15.24 2.90 -28.43
N ASP A 180 14.09 2.56 -27.88
CA ASP A 180 13.89 2.26 -26.46
C ASP A 180 12.94 1.07 -26.26
N GLU A 181 13.49 -0.12 -26.49
CA GLU A 181 12.76 -1.37 -26.42
C GLU A 181 12.22 -1.65 -25.00
N ALA A 182 12.99 -1.34 -23.96
CA ALA A 182 12.59 -1.60 -22.57
C ALA A 182 11.35 -0.76 -22.17
N THR A 183 11.39 0.54 -22.45
CA THR A 183 10.27 1.45 -22.17
C THR A 183 9.03 1.10 -22.99
N GLY A 184 9.23 0.76 -24.28
CA GLY A 184 8.14 0.31 -25.15
C GLY A 184 7.49 -0.97 -24.63
N THR A 185 8.29 -1.94 -24.19
CA THR A 185 7.81 -3.21 -23.63
C THR A 185 7.06 -2.96 -22.32
N PHE A 186 7.59 -2.15 -21.41
CA PHE A 186 6.94 -1.81 -20.15
C PHE A 186 5.52 -1.26 -20.37
N TRP A 187 5.38 -0.23 -21.22
CA TRP A 187 4.08 0.37 -21.47
C TRP A 187 3.13 -0.52 -22.26
N ALA A 188 3.66 -1.42 -23.12
CA ALA A 188 2.87 -2.44 -23.78
C ALA A 188 2.31 -3.47 -22.78
N ASP A 189 3.13 -3.95 -21.85
CA ASP A 189 2.70 -4.86 -20.78
C ASP A 189 1.63 -4.21 -19.89
N VAL A 190 1.80 -2.93 -19.55
CA VAL A 190 0.77 -2.17 -18.82
C VAL A 190 -0.52 -2.05 -19.62
N ALA A 191 -0.44 -1.79 -20.94
CA ALA A 191 -1.60 -1.71 -21.83
C ALA A 191 -2.34 -3.05 -21.97
N ASP A 192 -1.59 -4.17 -21.92
CA ASP A 192 -2.09 -5.54 -22.01
C ASP A 192 -2.53 -6.13 -20.65
N GLU A 193 -2.74 -5.25 -19.65
CA GLU A 193 -3.25 -5.61 -18.32
C GLU A 193 -2.28 -6.49 -17.48
N ALA A 194 -0.99 -6.48 -17.79
CA ALA A 194 0.05 -7.18 -17.03
C ALA A 194 0.78 -6.22 -16.06
N TRP A 195 0.03 -5.58 -15.14
CA TRP A 195 0.56 -4.54 -14.26
C TRP A 195 -0.04 -4.58 -12.84
N VAL A 196 0.68 -3.94 -11.93
CA VAL A 196 0.23 -3.59 -10.58
C VAL A 196 0.48 -2.10 -10.36
N GLY A 197 -0.55 -1.36 -9.96
CA GLY A 197 -0.43 0.00 -9.43
C GLY A 197 -0.38 -0.06 -7.91
N LEU A 198 0.53 0.67 -7.31
CA LEU A 198 0.70 0.72 -5.87
C LEU A 198 0.83 2.17 -5.43
N THR A 199 0.04 2.55 -4.44
CA THR A 199 0.24 3.76 -3.65
C THR A 199 0.62 3.36 -2.25
N VAL A 200 1.74 3.86 -1.75
CA VAL A 200 2.23 3.61 -0.39
C VAL A 200 2.19 4.92 0.37
N ARG A 201 1.79 4.88 1.63
CA ARG A 201 1.88 6.02 2.56
C ARG A 201 2.41 5.58 3.90
N VAL A 202 3.28 6.39 4.46
CA VAL A 202 3.81 6.20 5.82
C VAL A 202 3.51 7.45 6.64
N ASP A 203 3.02 7.25 7.84
CA ASP A 203 2.73 8.33 8.79
C ASP A 203 2.80 7.83 10.23
N ASP A 204 2.72 8.74 11.19
CA ASP A 204 2.57 8.38 12.60
C ASP A 204 1.19 7.76 12.86
N VAL A 205 1.14 6.80 13.77
CA VAL A 205 -0.12 6.11 14.13
C VAL A 205 -1.22 7.06 14.63
N VAL A 206 -0.85 8.21 15.17
CA VAL A 206 -1.79 9.22 15.70
C VAL A 206 -2.55 9.95 14.59
N THR A 207 -2.05 9.97 13.35
CA THR A 207 -2.70 10.61 12.19
C THR A 207 -3.60 9.67 11.41
N TYR A 208 -3.58 8.36 11.74
CA TYR A 208 -4.48 7.40 11.12
C TYR A 208 -5.96 7.71 11.49
N PRO A 209 -6.92 7.73 10.55
CA PRO A 209 -6.78 7.24 9.16
C PRO A 209 -6.40 8.28 8.09
N ASP A 210 -6.15 9.52 8.44
CA ASP A 210 -5.99 10.61 7.48
C ASP A 210 -4.69 10.50 6.65
N LEU A 211 -3.63 9.85 7.17
CA LEU A 211 -2.37 9.53 6.49
C LEU A 211 -1.87 10.65 5.58
N LEU A 212 -1.38 11.74 6.18
CA LEU A 212 -0.88 12.94 5.47
C LEU A 212 0.65 12.93 5.24
N GLY A 213 1.32 11.85 5.68
CA GLY A 213 2.77 11.69 5.60
C GLY A 213 3.31 11.40 4.20
N ASP A 214 4.53 10.85 4.15
CA ASP A 214 5.22 10.56 2.90
C ASP A 214 4.47 9.52 2.06
N SER A 215 4.52 9.71 0.74
CA SER A 215 3.79 8.85 -0.20
C SER A 215 4.63 8.50 -1.43
N TRP A 216 4.51 7.25 -1.89
CA TRP A 216 5.10 6.72 -3.11
C TRP A 216 4.02 6.16 -4.03
N ARG A 217 4.18 6.36 -5.32
CA ARG A 217 3.23 5.95 -6.36
C ARG A 217 3.99 5.14 -7.38
N VAL A 218 3.61 3.89 -7.56
CA VAL A 218 4.37 2.93 -8.35
C VAL A 218 3.46 2.25 -9.38
N ILE A 219 3.99 2.03 -10.57
CA ILE A 219 3.44 1.08 -11.56
C ILE A 219 4.52 0.04 -11.80
N ALA A 220 4.17 -1.23 -11.67
CA ALA A 220 5.07 -2.34 -11.87
C ALA A 220 4.50 -3.34 -12.88
N THR A 221 5.38 -3.97 -13.65
CA THR A 221 5.12 -5.17 -14.44
C THR A 221 5.89 -6.35 -13.83
N SER A 222 5.90 -7.49 -14.48
CA SER A 222 6.72 -8.62 -14.05
C SER A 222 8.23 -8.39 -14.26
N GLN A 223 8.61 -7.37 -15.02
CA GLN A 223 10.00 -7.11 -15.44
C GLN A 223 10.56 -5.82 -14.84
N ASP A 224 9.76 -4.79 -14.72
CA ASP A 224 10.21 -3.44 -14.38
C ASP A 224 9.28 -2.76 -13.38
N VAL A 225 9.85 -1.82 -12.64
CA VAL A 225 9.14 -0.97 -11.66
C VAL A 225 9.42 0.49 -12.00
N CYS A 226 8.35 1.28 -12.08
CA CYS A 226 8.44 2.73 -12.26
C CYS A 226 7.75 3.45 -11.11
N GLU A 227 8.44 4.41 -10.51
CA GLU A 227 7.82 5.38 -9.61
C GLU A 227 7.20 6.52 -10.41
N VAL A 228 5.98 6.94 -10.04
CA VAL A 228 5.29 8.06 -10.68
C VAL A 228 5.47 9.30 -9.82
N LEU A 229 6.31 10.20 -10.28
CA LEU A 229 6.76 11.40 -9.60
C LEU A 229 6.02 12.64 -10.12
N SER A 230 5.72 13.59 -9.23
CA SER A 230 5.35 14.95 -9.66
C SER A 230 6.53 15.63 -10.38
N VAL A 231 6.25 16.69 -11.13
CA VAL A 231 7.31 17.48 -11.78
C VAL A 231 8.36 17.99 -10.79
N VAL A 232 7.96 18.31 -9.55
CA VAL A 232 8.86 18.81 -8.52
C VAL A 232 9.75 17.72 -7.96
N GLU A 233 9.20 16.53 -7.70
CA GLU A 233 9.96 15.36 -7.26
C GLU A 233 10.93 14.90 -8.34
N PHE A 234 10.43 14.77 -9.58
CA PHE A 234 11.25 14.37 -10.73
C PHE A 234 12.42 15.34 -10.96
N ALA A 235 12.18 16.65 -10.94
CA ALA A 235 13.22 17.65 -11.15
C ALA A 235 14.31 17.66 -10.07
N LYS A 236 14.02 17.18 -8.87
CA LYS A 236 15.03 17.01 -7.80
C LYS A 236 15.92 15.80 -8.05
N LEU A 237 15.36 14.70 -8.53
CA LEU A 237 16.06 13.43 -8.72
C LEU A 237 16.75 13.33 -10.09
N TYR A 238 16.12 13.91 -11.13
CA TYR A 238 16.53 13.80 -12.53
C TYR A 238 16.61 15.20 -13.20
N PRO A 239 17.41 16.14 -12.69
CA PRO A 239 17.43 17.53 -13.18
C PRO A 239 17.85 17.64 -14.66
N ASP A 240 18.70 16.74 -15.13
CA ASP A 240 19.21 16.75 -16.50
C ASP A 240 18.19 16.18 -17.52
N ASP A 241 17.21 15.39 -17.05
CA ASP A 241 16.21 14.75 -17.89
C ASP A 241 14.92 15.58 -18.04
N VAL A 242 14.72 16.60 -17.20
CA VAL A 242 13.56 17.52 -17.27
C VAL A 242 13.32 18.07 -18.68
N PRO A 243 14.34 18.55 -19.43
CA PRO A 243 14.13 19.08 -20.79
C PRO A 243 13.66 18.02 -21.80
N LEU A 244 13.90 16.73 -21.53
CA LEU A 244 13.52 15.63 -22.41
C LEU A 244 12.05 15.27 -22.31
N LEU A 245 11.45 15.53 -21.13
CA LEU A 245 10.05 15.21 -20.84
C LEU A 245 9.08 16.37 -21.09
N ALA A 246 9.60 17.60 -21.20
CA ALA A 246 8.79 18.78 -21.45
C ALA A 246 8.17 18.73 -22.86
N ASP A 247 6.92 19.11 -22.96
CA ASP A 247 6.21 19.26 -24.22
C ASP A 247 6.73 20.48 -25.02
N LYS A 248 6.06 20.81 -26.13
CA LYS A 248 6.43 21.96 -27.00
C LYS A 248 6.35 23.31 -26.27
N ASP A 249 5.57 23.38 -25.21
CA ASP A 249 5.38 24.57 -24.38
C ASP A 249 6.32 24.56 -23.17
N GLY A 250 7.13 23.49 -23.00
CA GLY A 250 8.08 23.33 -21.91
C GLY A 250 7.43 22.85 -20.62
N GLU A 251 6.26 22.23 -20.70
CA GLU A 251 5.47 21.78 -19.56
C GLU A 251 5.33 20.25 -19.55
N PHE A 252 5.35 19.65 -18.38
CA PHE A 252 4.85 18.31 -18.07
C PHE A 252 4.36 18.28 -16.61
N TRP A 253 3.48 17.35 -16.27
CA TRP A 253 2.84 17.33 -14.95
C TRP A 253 3.44 16.28 -14.03
N ALA A 254 3.76 15.12 -14.57
CA ALA A 254 4.36 14.03 -13.83
C ALA A 254 5.19 13.15 -14.77
N ALA A 255 6.06 12.33 -14.20
CA ALA A 255 6.88 11.37 -14.92
C ALA A 255 6.86 10.01 -14.25
N ALA A 256 6.77 8.93 -15.05
CA ALA A 256 7.15 7.61 -14.63
C ALA A 256 8.67 7.48 -14.77
N ALA A 257 9.37 7.26 -13.68
CA ALA A 257 10.83 7.11 -13.63
C ALA A 257 11.19 5.67 -13.20
N PRO A 258 12.29 5.11 -13.70
CA PRO A 258 12.72 3.77 -13.29
C PRO A 258 12.99 3.73 -11.78
N SER A 259 12.57 2.64 -11.16
CA SER A 259 12.78 2.37 -9.73
C SER A 259 13.00 0.88 -9.52
N SER A 260 13.17 0.47 -8.29
CA SER A 260 13.22 -0.94 -7.90
C SER A 260 12.49 -1.17 -6.57
N PRO A 261 12.10 -2.41 -6.27
CA PRO A 261 11.54 -2.73 -4.96
C PRO A 261 12.50 -2.40 -3.81
N GLU A 262 13.81 -2.53 -4.04
CA GLU A 262 14.85 -2.20 -3.05
C GLU A 262 14.84 -0.71 -2.74
N VAL A 263 14.86 0.15 -3.77
CA VAL A 263 14.84 1.62 -3.60
C VAL A 263 13.55 2.04 -2.91
N LEU A 264 12.41 1.54 -3.36
CA LEU A 264 11.13 1.81 -2.71
C LEU A 264 11.15 1.43 -1.23
N TRP A 265 11.74 0.26 -0.91
CA TRP A 265 11.78 -0.20 0.48
C TRP A 265 12.75 0.59 1.33
N GLU A 266 13.92 0.96 0.80
CA GLU A 266 14.89 1.81 1.50
C GLU A 266 14.25 3.15 1.89
N ASP A 267 13.54 3.80 0.97
CA ASP A 267 12.83 5.05 1.24
C ASP A 267 11.73 4.87 2.31
N VAL A 268 10.95 3.79 2.22
CA VAL A 268 9.90 3.46 3.22
C VAL A 268 10.52 3.17 4.59
N GLU A 269 11.62 2.40 4.63
CA GLU A 269 12.30 2.03 5.87
C GLU A 269 12.91 3.24 6.57
N ASP A 270 13.46 4.19 5.82
CA ASP A 270 14.02 5.44 6.37
C ASP A 270 12.93 6.24 7.11
N VAL A 271 11.73 6.37 6.52
CA VAL A 271 10.61 7.08 7.17
C VAL A 271 10.04 6.28 8.36
N LEU A 272 10.03 4.95 8.29
CA LEU A 272 9.62 4.11 9.42
C LEU A 272 10.59 4.20 10.61
N ALA A 273 11.85 4.54 10.36
CA ALA A 273 12.90 4.65 11.37
C ALA A 273 12.95 6.02 12.07
N GLU A 274 12.35 7.08 11.50
CA GLU A 274 12.24 8.42 12.08
C GLU A 274 11.23 8.47 13.26
#